data_85cdfd5c75344f703e421207d27ac93e
#
_entry.id   85cdfd5c75344f703e421207d27ac93e
#
_cell.length_a   1.000
_cell.length_b   1.000
_cell.length_c   1.000
_cell.angle_alpha   90.00
_cell.angle_beta   90.00
_cell.angle_gamma   90.00
#
_symmetry.space_group_name_H-M   'P 1'
#
loop_
_entity.id
_entity.type
_entity.pdbx_description
1 polymer ?
#
loop_
_entity_poly.entity_id
_entity_poly.type
_entity_poly.pdbx_seq_one_letter_code
_entity_poly.pdbx_strand_id
1 'polypeptide(L)'
;LSAEKYDRAICLMYDLSGMEAGEEDILIRDWKELCEKYKLVSRNNNHYVYHHGKPLVAVWGIGFNDRRKYGYEQVKKIIDFLKSEGCSILVGVPTHWRTLTIDAVSDTRLLELVKQADIVHPWLVGRFDNHTYEPYRKSIEEDIKWCKANGKDYMPVLFPGFSWHNMKTVSYTHLRA
;
A
#
# COMPACT_ATOMS: atom_id res chain seq x y z
N LEU A 1 -20.97 -11.49 4.85
CA LEU A 1 -20.03 -10.39 5.18
C LEU A 1 -20.79 -9.07 5.36
N SER A 2 -20.22 -8.13 6.15
CA SER A 2 -20.81 -6.78 6.30
C SER A 2 -20.89 -6.05 4.96
N ALA A 3 -19.93 -6.28 4.07
CA ALA A 3 -19.92 -5.71 2.72
C ALA A 3 -21.20 -6.07 1.93
N GLU A 4 -21.58 -7.33 1.91
CA GLU A 4 -22.83 -7.79 1.25
C GLU A 4 -24.05 -7.15 1.90
N LYS A 5 -24.12 -7.15 3.24
CA LYS A 5 -25.24 -6.57 3.98
C LYS A 5 -25.49 -5.10 3.65
N TYR A 6 -24.45 -4.33 3.39
CA TYR A 6 -24.51 -2.89 3.17
C TYR A 6 -24.21 -2.47 1.73
N ASP A 7 -24.17 -3.43 0.81
CA ASP A 7 -23.87 -3.21 -0.61
C ASP A 7 -22.60 -2.36 -0.82
N ARG A 8 -21.50 -2.85 -0.26
CA ARG A 8 -20.17 -2.24 -0.36
C ARG A 8 -19.17 -3.25 -0.89
N ALA A 9 -18.16 -2.78 -1.59
CA ALA A 9 -17.01 -3.58 -1.97
C ALA A 9 -15.85 -3.35 -0.99
N ILE A 10 -15.08 -4.39 -0.74
CA ILE A 10 -13.87 -4.35 0.09
C ILE A 10 -12.64 -4.75 -0.73
N CYS A 11 -11.47 -4.30 -0.32
CA CYS A 11 -10.17 -4.75 -0.76
C CYS A 11 -9.38 -5.21 0.47
N LEU A 12 -8.68 -6.32 0.37
CA LEU A 12 -7.75 -6.73 1.42
C LEU A 12 -6.46 -5.91 1.34
N MET A 13 -5.98 -5.46 2.50
CA MET A 13 -4.70 -4.80 2.64
C MET A 13 -3.86 -5.52 3.69
N TYR A 14 -2.66 -5.94 3.30
CA TYR A 14 -1.64 -6.47 4.20
C TYR A 14 -0.66 -5.34 4.56
N ASP A 15 -0.67 -4.95 5.83
CA ASP A 15 0.30 -4.02 6.38
C ASP A 15 1.49 -4.80 6.93
N LEU A 16 2.64 -4.67 6.30
CA LEU A 16 3.85 -5.39 6.67
C LEU A 16 4.60 -4.76 7.87
N SER A 17 4.07 -3.71 8.50
CA SER A 17 4.80 -2.91 9.50
C SER A 17 5.33 -3.72 10.69
N GLY A 18 4.67 -4.80 11.06
CA GLY A 18 5.10 -5.67 12.17
C GLY A 18 5.72 -7.00 11.74
N MET A 19 5.83 -7.26 10.44
CA MET A 19 6.32 -8.53 9.92
C MET A 19 7.81 -8.72 10.21
N GLU A 20 8.22 -9.93 10.51
CA GLU A 20 9.61 -10.36 10.58
C GLU A 20 9.96 -11.24 9.36
N ALA A 21 11.25 -11.38 9.07
CA ALA A 21 11.71 -12.27 8.01
C ALA A 21 11.32 -13.73 8.34
N GLY A 22 10.70 -14.43 7.38
CA GLY A 22 10.16 -15.79 7.56
C GLY A 22 8.67 -15.83 7.85
N GLU A 23 8.02 -14.70 8.10
CA GLU A 23 6.57 -14.63 8.36
C GLU A 23 5.72 -14.43 7.10
N GLU A 24 6.33 -14.24 5.94
CA GLU A 24 5.64 -14.07 4.67
C GLU A 24 4.69 -15.24 4.33
N ASP A 25 4.99 -16.44 4.80
CA ASP A 25 4.14 -17.61 4.62
C ASP A 25 2.82 -17.54 5.43
N ILE A 26 2.80 -16.73 6.49
CA ILE A 26 1.57 -16.45 7.25
C ILE A 26 0.60 -15.67 6.35
N LEU A 27 1.07 -14.61 5.67
CA LEU A 27 0.27 -13.84 4.72
C LEU A 27 -0.24 -14.71 3.57
N ILE A 28 0.64 -15.54 2.99
CA ILE A 28 0.30 -16.45 1.88
C ILE A 28 -0.82 -17.42 2.28
N ARG A 29 -0.74 -17.96 3.47
CA ARG A 29 -1.76 -18.87 4.01
C ARG A 29 -3.07 -18.14 4.29
N ASP A 30 -3.01 -16.97 4.93
CA ASP A 30 -4.18 -16.13 5.21
C ASP A 30 -4.94 -15.76 3.93
N TRP A 31 -4.22 -15.33 2.89
CA TRP A 31 -4.83 -15.05 1.58
C TRP A 31 -5.60 -16.25 1.03
N LYS A 32 -5.01 -17.45 1.04
CA LYS A 32 -5.65 -18.67 0.55
C LYS A 32 -6.90 -19.01 1.35
N GLU A 33 -6.80 -18.96 2.69
CA GLU A 33 -7.91 -19.24 3.60
C GLU A 33 -9.07 -18.25 3.39
N LEU A 34 -8.79 -16.96 3.27
CA LEU A 34 -9.80 -15.94 3.03
C LEU A 34 -10.46 -16.09 1.65
N CYS A 35 -9.67 -16.37 0.61
CA CYS A 35 -10.20 -16.62 -0.73
C CYS A 35 -11.12 -17.85 -0.76
N GLU A 36 -10.75 -18.93 -0.11
CA GLU A 36 -11.56 -20.15 -0.03
C GLU A 36 -12.84 -19.91 0.78
N LYS A 37 -12.71 -19.36 1.98
CA LYS A 37 -13.81 -19.18 2.93
C LYS A 37 -14.87 -18.19 2.42
N TYR A 38 -14.45 -17.09 1.83
CA TYR A 38 -15.34 -15.99 1.43
C TYR A 38 -15.56 -15.88 -0.07
N LYS A 39 -14.95 -16.75 -0.86
CA LYS A 39 -15.01 -16.72 -2.33
C LYS A 39 -14.64 -15.34 -2.90
N LEU A 40 -13.62 -14.70 -2.30
CA LEU A 40 -13.26 -13.30 -2.56
C LEU A 40 -12.98 -13.04 -4.05
N VAL A 41 -12.25 -13.94 -4.69
CA VAL A 41 -11.82 -13.82 -6.09
C VAL A 41 -12.77 -14.49 -7.09
N SER A 42 -13.95 -14.89 -6.64
CA SER A 42 -14.99 -15.42 -7.53
C SER A 42 -15.50 -14.33 -8.47
N ARG A 43 -15.60 -14.62 -9.77
CA ARG A 43 -16.14 -13.69 -10.79
C ARG A 43 -17.55 -13.15 -10.46
N ASN A 44 -18.27 -13.82 -9.59
CA ASN A 44 -19.62 -13.44 -9.16
C ASN A 44 -19.63 -12.64 -7.84
N ASN A 45 -18.46 -12.32 -7.28
CA ASN A 45 -18.39 -11.56 -6.04
C ASN A 45 -18.32 -10.05 -6.35
N ASN A 46 -19.48 -9.40 -6.38
CA ASN A 46 -19.61 -7.96 -6.61
C ASN A 46 -19.17 -7.11 -5.40
N HIS A 47 -18.83 -7.74 -4.27
CA HIS A 47 -18.44 -7.08 -3.03
C HIS A 47 -16.91 -7.10 -2.78
N TYR A 48 -16.16 -7.50 -3.80
CA TYR A 48 -14.70 -7.37 -3.80
C TYR A 48 -14.25 -6.39 -4.89
N VAL A 49 -13.20 -5.61 -4.59
CA VAL A 49 -12.69 -4.62 -5.54
C VAL A 49 -11.81 -5.30 -6.59
N TYR A 50 -12.08 -4.98 -7.86
CA TYR A 50 -11.28 -5.42 -9.01
C TYR A 50 -10.61 -4.21 -9.67
N HIS A 51 -9.40 -4.43 -10.13
CA HIS A 51 -8.62 -3.46 -10.91
C HIS A 51 -8.23 -4.13 -12.23
N HIS A 52 -8.64 -3.54 -13.37
CA HIS A 52 -8.46 -4.12 -14.71
C HIS A 52 -8.90 -5.60 -14.81
N GLY A 53 -10.03 -5.95 -14.18
CA GLY A 53 -10.59 -7.29 -14.19
C GLY A 53 -9.86 -8.33 -13.32
N LYS A 54 -8.89 -7.89 -12.49
CA LYS A 54 -8.17 -8.72 -11.53
C LYS A 54 -8.52 -8.34 -10.10
N PRO A 55 -8.63 -9.27 -9.15
CA PRO A 55 -8.88 -8.95 -7.76
C PRO A 55 -7.73 -8.07 -7.21
N LEU A 56 -8.09 -6.96 -6.57
CA LEU A 56 -7.10 -6.01 -6.04
C LEU A 56 -6.65 -6.42 -4.64
N VAL A 57 -5.35 -6.46 -4.43
CA VAL A 57 -4.74 -6.63 -3.10
C VAL A 57 -3.77 -5.49 -2.83
N ALA A 58 -3.90 -4.84 -1.68
CA ALA A 58 -2.95 -3.84 -1.24
C ALA A 58 -1.88 -4.48 -0.35
N VAL A 59 -0.61 -4.17 -0.60
CA VAL A 59 0.53 -4.56 0.23
C VAL A 59 1.22 -3.27 0.66
N TRP A 60 1.08 -2.91 1.94
CA TRP A 60 1.62 -1.67 2.47
C TRP A 60 2.90 -1.91 3.28
N GLY A 61 3.82 -0.95 3.23
CA GLY A 61 5.05 -1.00 4.02
C GLY A 61 6.31 -1.37 3.25
N ILE A 62 6.27 -1.30 1.92
CA ILE A 62 7.37 -1.73 1.05
C ILE A 62 8.42 -0.63 0.91
N GLY A 63 9.67 -0.92 1.29
CA GLY A 63 10.82 -0.05 1.04
C GLY A 63 11.00 1.13 2.00
N PHE A 64 10.39 1.11 3.19
CA PHE A 64 10.57 2.12 4.22
C PHE A 64 11.92 1.95 4.94
N ASN A 65 12.64 3.06 5.15
CA ASN A 65 13.90 3.13 5.89
C ASN A 65 13.66 3.38 7.38
N ASP A 66 12.90 2.50 8.04
CA ASP A 66 12.49 2.62 9.44
C ASP A 66 12.85 1.38 10.27
N ARG A 67 13.93 0.69 9.91
CA ARG A 67 14.48 -0.50 10.58
C ARG A 67 13.55 -1.71 10.53
N ARG A 68 12.85 -1.92 9.41
CA ARG A 68 12.03 -3.10 9.19
C ARG A 68 12.84 -4.38 9.27
N LYS A 69 12.23 -5.43 9.83
CA LYS A 69 12.87 -6.73 10.02
C LYS A 69 12.74 -7.67 8.80
N TYR A 70 12.23 -7.16 7.71
CA TYR A 70 12.12 -7.82 6.40
C TYR A 70 12.72 -6.92 5.32
N GLY A 71 13.07 -7.53 4.20
CA GLY A 71 13.69 -6.83 3.08
C GLY A 71 13.12 -7.24 1.73
N TYR A 72 13.94 -7.04 0.71
CA TYR A 72 13.57 -7.31 -0.68
C TYR A 72 13.05 -8.73 -0.91
N GLU A 73 13.74 -9.76 -0.39
CA GLU A 73 13.42 -11.16 -0.69
C GLU A 73 12.04 -11.57 -0.14
N GLN A 74 11.69 -11.11 1.07
CA GLN A 74 10.40 -11.37 1.68
C GLN A 74 9.27 -10.69 0.91
N VAL A 75 9.46 -9.42 0.56
CA VAL A 75 8.48 -8.66 -0.22
C VAL A 75 8.32 -9.25 -1.61
N LYS A 76 9.43 -9.64 -2.27
CA LYS A 76 9.40 -10.28 -3.57
C LYS A 76 8.59 -11.58 -3.54
N LYS A 77 8.79 -12.42 -2.54
CA LYS A 77 8.03 -13.67 -2.36
C LYS A 77 6.52 -13.41 -2.26
N ILE A 78 6.12 -12.38 -1.49
CA ILE A 78 4.70 -11.98 -1.38
C ILE A 78 4.15 -11.51 -2.73
N ILE A 79 4.86 -10.62 -3.41
CA ILE A 79 4.43 -10.07 -4.71
C ILE A 79 4.33 -11.17 -5.76
N ASP A 80 5.37 -12.01 -5.88
CA ASP A 80 5.37 -13.14 -6.83
C ASP A 80 4.19 -14.08 -6.59
N PHE A 81 3.92 -14.41 -5.32
CA PHE A 81 2.77 -15.23 -4.94
C PHE A 81 1.45 -14.58 -5.37
N LEU A 82 1.19 -13.33 -4.98
CA LEU A 82 -0.07 -12.64 -5.33
C LEU A 82 -0.24 -12.48 -6.85
N LYS A 83 0.86 -12.28 -7.59
CA LYS A 83 0.83 -12.28 -9.05
C LYS A 83 0.47 -13.66 -9.62
N SER A 84 0.99 -14.74 -9.04
CA SER A 84 0.65 -16.11 -9.46
C SER A 84 -0.81 -16.45 -9.21
N GLU A 85 -1.44 -15.85 -8.20
CA GLU A 85 -2.88 -15.92 -7.92
C GLU A 85 -3.73 -15.05 -8.87
N GLY A 86 -3.11 -14.34 -9.80
CA GLY A 86 -3.80 -13.48 -10.77
C GLY A 86 -4.25 -12.13 -10.23
N CYS A 87 -3.70 -11.68 -9.10
CA CYS A 87 -4.07 -10.42 -8.47
C CYS A 87 -3.49 -9.19 -9.20
N SER A 88 -4.21 -8.08 -9.12
CA SER A 88 -3.66 -6.75 -9.27
C SER A 88 -3.13 -6.29 -7.92
N ILE A 89 -1.96 -5.67 -7.89
CA ILE A 89 -1.28 -5.31 -6.64
C ILE A 89 -1.12 -3.80 -6.53
N LEU A 90 -1.65 -3.24 -5.43
CA LEU A 90 -1.34 -1.90 -4.97
C LEU A 90 -0.20 -1.99 -3.96
N VAL A 91 0.87 -1.22 -4.19
CA VAL A 91 2.01 -1.15 -3.27
C VAL A 91 2.03 0.15 -2.51
N GLY A 92 2.02 0.07 -1.17
CA GLY A 92 2.24 1.20 -0.27
C GLY A 92 3.73 1.40 -0.02
N VAL A 93 4.27 2.52 -0.50
CA VAL A 93 5.69 2.83 -0.52
C VAL A 93 5.98 4.15 0.22
N PRO A 94 7.24 4.44 0.64
CA PRO A 94 7.60 5.71 1.23
C PRO A 94 7.44 6.87 0.24
N THR A 95 7.43 8.10 0.74
CA THR A 95 7.32 9.31 -0.08
C THR A 95 8.41 9.40 -1.15
N HIS A 96 9.65 9.05 -0.78
CA HIS A 96 10.82 9.18 -1.65
C HIS A 96 11.21 7.85 -2.33
N TRP A 97 10.22 6.97 -2.58
CA TRP A 97 10.44 5.65 -3.17
C TRP A 97 11.19 5.68 -4.51
N ARG A 98 10.94 6.70 -5.36
CA ARG A 98 11.55 6.82 -6.69
C ARG A 98 13.00 7.29 -6.62
N THR A 99 13.31 8.15 -5.66
CA THR A 99 14.66 8.70 -5.47
C THR A 99 15.53 7.88 -4.53
N LEU A 100 14.94 6.92 -3.80
CA LEU A 100 15.63 6.04 -2.85
C LEU A 100 16.36 6.81 -1.74
N THR A 101 15.72 7.86 -1.23
CA THR A 101 16.31 8.79 -0.23
C THR A 101 15.39 8.95 0.97
N ILE A 102 15.84 9.61 2.00
CA ILE A 102 15.11 10.08 3.20
C ILE A 102 14.36 8.93 3.92
N ASP A 103 13.10 8.70 3.56
CA ASP A 103 12.24 7.68 4.17
C ASP A 103 12.19 6.36 3.39
N ALA A 104 12.89 6.30 2.25
CA ALA A 104 13.05 5.10 1.45
C ALA A 104 14.41 4.44 1.68
N VAL A 105 14.45 3.10 1.57
CA VAL A 105 15.72 2.37 1.51
C VAL A 105 16.50 2.79 0.25
N SER A 106 17.83 2.80 0.35
CA SER A 106 18.71 3.11 -0.78
C SER A 106 18.92 1.93 -1.75
N ASP A 107 18.24 0.82 -1.54
CA ASP A 107 18.33 -0.39 -2.36
C ASP A 107 17.54 -0.21 -3.68
N THR A 108 18.25 -0.22 -4.80
CA THR A 108 17.67 -0.04 -6.14
C THR A 108 16.67 -1.14 -6.52
N ARG A 109 16.73 -2.32 -5.88
CA ARG A 109 15.78 -3.41 -6.07
C ARG A 109 14.35 -3.04 -5.65
N LEU A 110 14.18 -1.98 -4.84
CA LEU A 110 12.84 -1.43 -4.57
C LEU A 110 12.10 -1.05 -5.86
N LEU A 111 12.81 -0.46 -6.83
CA LEU A 111 12.20 -0.09 -8.11
C LEU A 111 11.77 -1.32 -8.93
N GLU A 112 12.45 -2.45 -8.79
CA GLU A 112 12.04 -3.71 -9.41
C GLU A 112 10.73 -4.23 -8.83
N LEU A 113 10.54 -4.15 -7.49
CA LEU A 113 9.29 -4.50 -6.84
C LEU A 113 8.16 -3.58 -7.28
N VAL A 114 8.41 -2.27 -7.30
CA VAL A 114 7.41 -1.29 -7.74
C VAL A 114 6.99 -1.51 -9.20
N LYS A 115 7.93 -1.90 -10.08
CA LYS A 115 7.62 -2.24 -11.47
C LYS A 115 6.72 -3.48 -11.61
N GLN A 116 6.73 -4.39 -10.65
CA GLN A 116 5.82 -5.55 -10.64
C GLN A 116 4.40 -5.21 -10.19
N ALA A 117 4.24 -4.12 -9.44
CA ALA A 117 2.93 -3.64 -9.00
C ALA A 117 2.09 -3.10 -10.16
N ASP A 118 0.80 -2.95 -9.92
CA ASP A 118 -0.15 -2.35 -10.86
C ASP A 118 -0.51 -0.91 -10.45
N ILE A 119 -0.56 -0.64 -9.13
CA ILE A 119 -0.85 0.67 -8.57
C ILE A 119 0.25 1.07 -7.56
N VAL A 120 0.75 2.29 -7.67
CA VAL A 120 1.73 2.85 -6.73
C VAL A 120 1.05 3.86 -5.81
N HIS A 121 1.22 3.67 -4.50
CA HIS A 121 0.58 4.45 -3.45
C HIS A 121 1.61 4.98 -2.44
N PRO A 122 2.22 6.16 -2.69
CA PRO A 122 3.20 6.74 -1.78
C PRO A 122 2.55 7.31 -0.53
N TRP A 123 3.19 7.11 0.62
CA TRP A 123 2.72 7.64 1.89
C TRP A 123 3.16 9.08 2.09
N LEU A 124 2.19 10.00 2.11
CA LEU A 124 2.43 11.44 2.22
C LEU A 124 1.92 12.06 3.53
N VAL A 125 1.20 11.30 4.36
CA VAL A 125 0.61 11.81 5.60
C VAL A 125 1.68 12.32 6.56
N GLY A 126 1.54 13.57 7.02
CA GLY A 126 2.47 14.21 7.96
C GLY A 126 3.83 14.55 7.38
N ARG A 127 4.02 14.49 6.07
CA ARG A 127 5.31 14.76 5.41
C ARG A 127 5.51 16.24 5.08
N PHE A 128 4.44 17.02 4.99
CA PHE A 128 4.49 18.44 4.64
C PHE A 128 3.42 19.24 5.39
N ASP A 129 3.61 20.53 5.41
CA ASP A 129 2.69 21.56 5.86
C ASP A 129 2.47 22.61 4.76
N ASN A 130 1.77 23.71 5.09
CA ASN A 130 1.48 24.78 4.15
C ASN A 130 2.74 25.48 3.59
N HIS A 131 3.86 25.43 4.31
CA HIS A 131 5.12 26.09 3.90
C HIS A 131 6.04 25.14 3.13
N THR A 132 5.89 23.85 3.32
CA THR A 132 6.77 22.81 2.76
C THR A 132 6.12 21.98 1.65
N TYR A 133 4.89 22.29 1.26
CA TYR A 133 4.11 21.50 0.28
C TYR A 133 4.72 21.50 -1.13
N GLU A 134 5.27 22.64 -1.59
CA GLU A 134 5.68 22.79 -2.99
C GLU A 134 6.71 21.75 -3.49
N PRO A 135 7.76 21.40 -2.74
CA PRO A 135 8.65 20.29 -3.11
C PRO A 135 7.91 18.95 -3.26
N TYR A 136 6.94 18.68 -2.38
CA TYR A 136 6.16 17.42 -2.45
C TYR A 136 5.22 17.41 -3.65
N ARG A 137 4.61 18.55 -4.00
CA ARG A 137 3.80 18.68 -5.21
C ARG A 137 4.60 18.30 -6.46
N LYS A 138 5.83 18.83 -6.57
CA LYS A 138 6.73 18.48 -7.68
C LYS A 138 7.11 16.99 -7.67
N SER A 139 7.38 16.43 -6.50
CA SER A 139 7.65 14.99 -6.39
C SER A 139 6.47 14.13 -6.85
N ILE A 140 5.25 14.50 -6.47
CA ILE A 140 4.02 13.83 -6.92
C ILE A 140 3.89 13.89 -8.45
N GLU A 141 4.12 15.06 -9.06
CA GLU A 141 4.09 15.21 -10.51
C GLU A 141 5.09 14.30 -11.23
N GLU A 142 6.31 14.19 -10.69
CA GLU A 142 7.34 13.29 -11.22
C GLU A 142 7.00 11.81 -11.01
N ASP A 143 6.39 11.46 -9.87
CA ASP A 143 5.92 10.10 -9.60
C ASP A 143 4.81 9.71 -10.59
N ILE A 144 3.87 10.61 -10.86
CA ILE A 144 2.81 10.40 -11.86
C ILE A 144 3.41 10.20 -13.27
N LYS A 145 4.40 11.01 -13.66
CA LYS A 145 5.10 10.85 -14.94
C LYS A 145 5.78 9.50 -15.02
N TRP A 146 6.48 9.10 -13.96
CA TRP A 146 7.15 7.81 -13.90
C TRP A 146 6.14 6.64 -14.00
N CYS A 147 5.04 6.71 -13.25
CA CYS A 147 3.99 5.70 -13.29
C CYS A 147 3.41 5.55 -14.70
N LYS A 148 3.07 6.67 -15.36
CA LYS A 148 2.58 6.67 -16.74
C LYS A 148 3.59 6.05 -17.72
N ALA A 149 4.86 6.41 -17.60
CA ALA A 149 5.92 5.88 -18.46
C ALA A 149 6.17 4.37 -18.28
N ASN A 150 5.82 3.83 -17.09
CA ASN A 150 5.98 2.41 -16.77
C ASN A 150 4.65 1.62 -16.79
N GLY A 151 3.56 2.20 -17.29
CA GLY A 151 2.25 1.55 -17.37
C GLY A 151 1.66 1.18 -16.01
N LYS A 152 1.84 2.07 -15.01
CA LYS A 152 1.33 1.92 -13.65
C LYS A 152 0.28 2.97 -13.35
N ASP A 153 -0.73 2.60 -12.56
CA ASP A 153 -1.61 3.57 -11.97
C ASP A 153 -1.00 4.21 -10.73
N TYR A 154 -1.37 5.43 -10.45
CA TYR A 154 -0.92 6.19 -9.27
C TYR A 154 -2.10 6.53 -8.39
N MET A 155 -2.06 6.13 -7.12
CA MET A 155 -3.09 6.46 -6.14
C MET A 155 -2.52 7.42 -5.09
N PRO A 156 -2.85 8.73 -5.15
CA PRO A 156 -2.34 9.68 -4.18
C PRO A 156 -2.99 9.47 -2.81
N VAL A 157 -2.24 9.77 -1.75
CA VAL A 157 -2.79 9.98 -0.42
C VAL A 157 -3.27 11.41 -0.29
N LEU A 158 -4.54 11.59 0.03
CA LEU A 158 -5.11 12.89 0.36
C LEU A 158 -5.39 12.93 1.86
N PHE A 159 -4.95 13.99 2.51
CA PHE A 159 -5.28 14.21 3.92
C PHE A 159 -5.58 15.69 4.18
N PRO A 160 -6.68 16.01 4.87
CA PRO A 160 -7.14 17.39 5.06
C PRO A 160 -6.30 18.15 6.09
N GLY A 161 -5.51 17.45 6.88
CA GLY A 161 -4.63 18.02 7.88
C GLY A 161 -4.19 16.99 8.91
N PHE A 162 -3.13 17.34 9.65
CA PHE A 162 -2.59 16.54 10.73
C PHE A 162 -2.05 17.45 11.83
N SER A 163 -2.36 17.17 13.09
CA SER A 163 -1.87 17.93 14.21
C SER A 163 -1.20 17.02 15.24
N TRP A 164 0.14 17.10 15.31
CA TRP A 164 0.91 16.43 16.35
C TRP A 164 0.54 16.91 17.75
N HIS A 165 0.16 18.19 17.90
CA HIS A 165 -0.30 18.74 19.17
C HIS A 165 -1.55 18.00 19.64
N ASN A 166 -2.56 17.89 18.77
CA ASN A 166 -3.80 17.18 19.11
C ASN A 166 -3.55 15.71 19.44
N MET A 167 -2.65 15.05 18.72
CA MET A 167 -2.31 13.64 18.96
C MET A 167 -1.63 13.41 20.32
N LYS A 168 -0.84 14.39 20.81
CA LYS A 168 -0.11 14.27 22.09
C LYS A 168 -0.89 14.75 23.29
N THR A 169 -1.84 15.67 23.12
CA THR A 169 -2.54 16.36 24.22
C THR A 169 -3.98 15.95 24.38
N VAL A 170 -4.58 15.27 23.41
CA VAL A 170 -6.00 14.88 23.49
C VAL A 170 -6.13 13.56 24.22
N SER A 171 -6.78 13.61 25.40
CA SER A 171 -7.40 12.41 25.95
C SER A 171 -8.53 11.97 25.00
N TYR A 172 -8.78 10.67 24.89
CA TYR A 172 -9.75 10.05 23.96
C TYR A 172 -11.19 10.61 24.02
N THR A 173 -11.49 11.49 24.94
CA THR A 173 -12.81 12.10 25.14
C THR A 173 -13.19 13.16 24.10
N HIS A 174 -12.27 13.60 23.24
CA HIS A 174 -12.50 14.67 22.26
C HIS A 174 -12.60 14.18 20.80
N LEU A 175 -12.57 12.89 20.57
CA LEU A 175 -12.84 12.28 19.25
C LEU A 175 -14.35 11.99 19.07
N ARG A 176 -15.19 12.98 19.37
CA ARG A 176 -16.58 12.95 18.91
C ARG A 176 -16.69 13.80 17.66
N ALA A 177 -16.86 13.08 16.53
CA ALA A 177 -17.29 13.68 15.26
C ALA A 177 -18.67 14.31 15.42
#